data_6d5531e0cb146c69750e99df2fb2a3a9
#
_entry.id   6d5531e0cb146c69750e99df2fb2a3a9
#
_cell.length_a   1.000
_cell.length_b   1.000
_cell.length_c   1.000
_cell.angle_alpha   90.00
_cell.angle_beta   90.00
_cell.angle_gamma   90.00
#
_symmetry.space_group_name_H-M   'P 1'
#
loop_
_entity.id
_entity.type
_entity.pdbx_description
1 polymer ?
#
loop_
_entity_poly.entity_id
_entity_poly.type
_entity_poly.pdbx_seq_one_letter_code
_entity_poly.pdbx_strand_id
1 'polypeptide(L)'
;MSDYLNRAFSPATLGKLQLKNRILKAATYEGKTPDGIPGDLLLNFHREIVTGGTALTTIGYCTTESDGRINDQMMWMHDGIRDKLVHMNTQLKSAAPDVKISGQMTHCGNFSKNRKMQRLKRPMGPTRQFNMLGAASGMPFAGAMTVKDIDYLVQTYYDAALLMKETGFDAAEIHFSHGYGISQFISPKTNRRTDEYGGSLGNRMRLPLRVLEAVRKAVGDDFPILGKMGLTDGIKDGLQIEEAIEVAAMLDAGGIDALICSGGTSSFNPMLYFRGETLEKGLIEVEKNPIMKLGLKLIGPRMFRYYPYEELYFLEDAKRVRDRVNCQMVYIGGCTDVESIEKVMQQGFDFIQLGRPLIKDPAFVNNAMADRNYKNGCIHCNRCASLIEAPGGVYCPVNEEGLAS
;
A
#
# COMPACT_ATOMS: atom_id res chain seq x y z
N MET A 1 -30.20 10.79 8.07
CA MET A 1 -28.77 10.45 8.06
C MET A 1 -28.07 11.45 8.95
N SER A 2 -27.03 11.04 9.71
CA SER A 2 -26.17 12.06 10.27
C SER A 2 -25.49 12.77 9.10
N ASP A 3 -25.17 14.04 9.27
CA ASP A 3 -24.50 14.85 8.23
C ASP A 3 -23.14 14.22 7.83
N TYR A 4 -22.48 13.54 8.76
CA TYR A 4 -21.17 12.91 8.54
C TYR A 4 -21.25 11.65 7.68
N LEU A 5 -22.26 10.81 7.88
CA LEU A 5 -22.45 9.62 7.04
C LEU A 5 -22.89 10.03 5.61
N ASN A 6 -23.74 11.04 5.49
CA ASN A 6 -24.07 11.63 4.19
C ASN A 6 -22.82 12.16 3.50
N ARG A 7 -21.91 12.81 4.24
CA ARG A 7 -20.63 13.29 3.72
C ARG A 7 -19.78 12.15 3.15
N ALA A 8 -19.70 10.98 3.82
CA ALA A 8 -18.91 9.83 3.33
C ALA A 8 -19.36 9.36 1.94
N PHE A 9 -20.66 9.38 1.68
CA PHE A 9 -21.26 8.91 0.42
C PHE A 9 -21.57 10.02 -0.59
N SER A 10 -21.23 11.28 -0.29
CA SER A 10 -21.38 12.42 -1.21
C SER A 10 -20.14 12.61 -2.09
N PRO A 11 -20.31 13.20 -3.29
CA PRO A 11 -19.20 13.55 -4.15
C PRO A 11 -18.17 14.43 -3.46
N ALA A 12 -16.91 14.27 -3.86
CA ALA A 12 -15.78 15.03 -3.34
C ALA A 12 -14.69 15.21 -4.40
N THR A 13 -13.81 16.19 -4.18
CA THR A 13 -12.65 16.42 -5.04
C THR A 13 -11.38 15.99 -4.32
N LEU A 14 -10.58 15.10 -4.94
CA LEU A 14 -9.25 14.70 -4.50
C LEU A 14 -8.21 15.41 -5.37
N GLY A 15 -7.47 16.39 -4.82
CA GLY A 15 -6.71 17.31 -5.64
C GLY A 15 -7.64 17.99 -6.65
N LYS A 16 -7.50 17.69 -7.95
CA LYS A 16 -8.41 18.15 -9.02
C LYS A 16 -9.35 17.07 -9.56
N LEU A 17 -9.31 15.86 -9.01
CA LEU A 17 -10.07 14.71 -9.47
C LEU A 17 -11.43 14.62 -8.77
N GLN A 18 -12.52 14.61 -9.54
CA GLN A 18 -13.86 14.43 -9.02
C GLN A 18 -14.13 12.96 -8.71
N LEU A 19 -14.60 12.68 -7.49
CA LEU A 19 -14.96 11.36 -6.99
C LEU A 19 -16.45 11.31 -6.64
N LYS A 20 -17.12 10.20 -6.95
CA LYS A 20 -18.56 10.01 -6.66
C LYS A 20 -18.91 9.88 -5.17
N ASN A 21 -17.93 9.49 -4.34
CA ASN A 21 -18.01 9.43 -2.88
C ASN A 21 -16.59 9.47 -2.28
N ARG A 22 -16.47 9.33 -0.95
CA ARG A 22 -15.20 9.44 -0.23
C ARG A 22 -14.58 8.11 0.15
N ILE A 23 -15.08 6.98 -0.41
CA ILE A 23 -14.58 5.64 -0.09
C ILE A 23 -13.65 5.14 -1.20
N LEU A 24 -12.40 4.87 -0.83
CA LEU A 24 -11.33 4.43 -1.71
C LEU A 24 -10.92 2.98 -1.39
N LYS A 25 -10.51 2.22 -2.40
CA LYS A 25 -9.89 0.90 -2.20
C LYS A 25 -8.39 1.04 -2.02
N ALA A 26 -7.86 0.49 -0.94
CA ALA A 26 -6.42 0.46 -0.65
C ALA A 26 -5.67 -0.48 -1.59
N ALA A 27 -4.43 -0.14 -1.94
CA ALA A 27 -3.49 -1.11 -2.50
C ALA A 27 -3.25 -2.25 -1.49
N THR A 28 -3.40 -3.49 -1.90
CA THR A 28 -3.33 -4.66 -1.02
C THR A 28 -2.34 -5.74 -1.49
N TYR A 29 -1.59 -5.47 -2.55
CA TYR A 29 -0.77 -6.44 -3.27
C TYR A 29 -1.56 -7.72 -3.54
N GLU A 30 -2.30 -7.71 -4.62
CA GLU A 30 -3.29 -8.75 -4.91
C GLU A 30 -2.67 -10.10 -5.30
N GLY A 31 -1.38 -10.14 -5.70
CA GLY A 31 -0.73 -11.37 -6.19
C GLY A 31 -1.40 -11.95 -7.45
N LYS A 32 -2.05 -11.09 -8.25
CA LYS A 32 -2.88 -11.48 -9.41
C LYS A 32 -2.26 -11.08 -10.76
N THR A 33 -0.94 -10.95 -10.79
CA THR A 33 -0.17 -10.63 -11.99
C THR A 33 0.84 -11.73 -12.31
N PRO A 34 0.40 -12.90 -12.82
CA PRO A 34 1.31 -13.97 -13.20
C PRO A 34 2.41 -13.44 -14.13
N ASP A 35 3.66 -13.79 -13.85
CA ASP A 35 4.86 -13.30 -14.53
C ASP A 35 5.03 -11.76 -14.53
N GLY A 36 4.36 -11.06 -13.60
CA GLY A 36 4.36 -9.62 -13.50
C GLY A 36 3.48 -8.90 -14.55
N ILE A 37 2.59 -9.62 -15.21
CA ILE A 37 1.77 -9.11 -16.31
C ILE A 37 0.31 -8.95 -15.84
N PRO A 38 -0.31 -7.75 -15.96
CA PRO A 38 -1.72 -7.57 -15.66
C PRO A 38 -2.60 -8.32 -16.66
N GLY A 39 -3.64 -8.99 -16.17
CA GLY A 39 -4.58 -9.79 -16.95
C GLY A 39 -5.92 -9.95 -16.24
N ASP A 40 -6.73 -10.93 -16.67
CA ASP A 40 -8.10 -11.12 -16.21
C ASP A 40 -8.23 -11.35 -14.70
N LEU A 41 -7.26 -11.98 -14.06
CA LEU A 41 -7.28 -12.18 -12.61
C LEU A 41 -7.27 -10.84 -11.86
N LEU A 42 -6.43 -9.91 -12.26
CA LEU A 42 -6.36 -8.58 -11.66
C LEU A 42 -7.59 -7.74 -12.06
N LEU A 43 -7.95 -7.77 -13.33
CA LEU A 43 -9.11 -7.06 -13.86
C LEU A 43 -10.41 -7.46 -13.13
N ASN A 44 -10.68 -8.75 -13.00
CA ASN A 44 -11.92 -9.23 -12.35
C ASN A 44 -11.97 -8.86 -10.88
N PHE A 45 -10.86 -8.98 -10.15
CA PHE A 45 -10.77 -8.56 -8.75
C PHE A 45 -11.14 -7.07 -8.58
N HIS A 46 -10.58 -6.19 -9.41
CA HIS A 46 -10.91 -4.77 -9.33
C HIS A 46 -12.30 -4.44 -9.88
N ARG A 47 -12.79 -5.18 -10.89
CA ARG A 47 -14.13 -5.00 -11.45
C ARG A 47 -15.22 -5.20 -10.39
N GLU A 48 -15.14 -6.25 -9.60
CA GLU A 48 -16.09 -6.51 -8.51
C GLU A 48 -16.13 -5.33 -7.52
N ILE A 49 -14.97 -4.81 -7.13
CA ILE A 49 -14.85 -3.69 -6.18
C ILE A 49 -15.41 -2.39 -6.75
N VAL A 50 -15.11 -2.07 -8.01
CA VAL A 50 -15.58 -0.79 -8.61
C VAL A 50 -17.07 -0.81 -8.90
N THR A 51 -17.63 -1.95 -9.29
CA THR A 51 -19.09 -2.13 -9.42
C THR A 51 -19.79 -2.16 -8.06
N GLY A 52 -19.06 -2.52 -7.00
CA GLY A 52 -19.51 -2.49 -5.60
C GLY A 52 -19.60 -1.09 -4.97
N GLY A 53 -19.37 -0.01 -5.75
CA GLY A 53 -19.65 1.36 -5.33
C GLY A 53 -18.44 2.21 -4.94
N THR A 54 -17.23 1.65 -4.86
CA THR A 54 -15.99 2.37 -4.52
C THR A 54 -15.72 3.49 -5.53
N ALA A 55 -15.33 4.69 -5.04
CA ALA A 55 -15.08 5.84 -5.92
C ALA A 55 -13.72 5.80 -6.62
N LEU A 56 -12.71 5.26 -5.94
CA LEU A 56 -11.36 5.09 -6.49
C LEU A 56 -10.82 3.72 -6.08
N THR A 57 -10.27 2.98 -7.03
CA THR A 57 -9.55 1.74 -6.77
C THR A 57 -8.05 1.95 -6.95
N THR A 58 -7.23 1.52 -5.97
CA THR A 58 -5.77 1.56 -6.08
C THR A 58 -5.24 0.17 -6.40
N ILE A 59 -4.59 0.05 -7.56
CA ILE A 59 -3.93 -1.18 -8.00
C ILE A 59 -2.58 -1.28 -7.28
N GLY A 60 -2.33 -2.36 -6.62
CA GLY A 60 -1.10 -2.57 -5.86
C GLY A 60 -0.45 -3.93 -6.18
N TYR A 61 0.85 -4.01 -6.35
CA TYR A 61 1.78 -2.90 -6.40
C TYR A 61 2.27 -2.69 -7.83
N CYS A 62 2.55 -1.44 -8.18
CA CYS A 62 3.19 -1.09 -9.45
C CYS A 62 4.65 -0.76 -9.17
N THR A 63 5.56 -1.76 -9.18
CA THR A 63 6.97 -1.48 -8.94
C THR A 63 7.56 -0.67 -10.08
N THR A 64 8.47 0.23 -9.75
CA THR A 64 9.01 1.19 -10.72
C THR A 64 10.11 0.61 -11.60
N GLU A 65 10.74 -0.50 -11.15
CA GLU A 65 11.70 -1.26 -11.95
C GLU A 65 11.60 -2.77 -11.66
N SER A 66 12.11 -3.60 -12.57
CA SER A 66 12.15 -5.05 -12.44
C SER A 66 12.82 -5.52 -11.15
N ASP A 67 13.92 -4.88 -10.75
CA ASP A 67 14.73 -5.27 -9.59
C ASP A 67 14.10 -4.83 -8.27
N GLY A 68 13.14 -3.90 -8.33
CA GLY A 68 12.35 -3.45 -7.18
C GLY A 68 11.24 -4.40 -6.74
N ARG A 69 10.98 -5.48 -7.45
CA ARG A 69 9.93 -6.46 -7.14
C ARG A 69 10.28 -7.33 -5.94
N ILE A 70 9.25 -7.79 -5.20
CA ILE A 70 9.44 -8.79 -4.16
C ILE A 70 9.79 -10.17 -4.75
N ASN A 71 9.13 -10.52 -5.86
CA ASN A 71 9.30 -11.73 -6.64
C ASN A 71 8.94 -11.46 -8.11
N ASP A 72 9.03 -12.44 -8.97
CA ASP A 72 8.72 -12.31 -10.41
C ASP A 72 7.22 -12.22 -10.74
N GLN A 73 6.33 -12.50 -9.78
CA GLN A 73 4.88 -12.34 -9.92
C GLN A 73 4.41 -10.91 -9.68
N MET A 74 5.23 -10.03 -9.10
CA MET A 74 4.87 -8.65 -8.86
C MET A 74 5.01 -7.84 -10.15
N MET A 75 3.96 -7.11 -10.52
CA MET A 75 3.96 -6.22 -11.68
C MET A 75 4.99 -5.10 -11.53
N TRP A 76 5.64 -4.73 -12.63
CA TRP A 76 6.49 -3.55 -12.71
C TRP A 76 6.15 -2.71 -13.94
N MET A 77 6.35 -1.41 -13.85
CA MET A 77 5.94 -0.44 -14.86
C MET A 77 6.98 -0.38 -15.99
N HIS A 78 6.58 -0.78 -17.19
CA HIS A 78 7.41 -0.75 -18.41
C HIS A 78 6.54 -0.79 -19.66
N ASP A 79 7.08 -0.35 -20.78
CA ASP A 79 6.33 -0.26 -22.05
C ASP A 79 5.75 -1.60 -22.52
N GLY A 80 6.39 -2.71 -22.23
CA GLY A 80 5.91 -4.03 -22.62
C GLY A 80 4.55 -4.44 -22.04
N ILE A 81 4.03 -3.74 -21.03
CA ILE A 81 2.68 -3.98 -20.48
C ILE A 81 1.71 -2.83 -20.78
N ARG A 82 2.11 -1.82 -21.56
CA ARG A 82 1.34 -0.62 -21.87
C ARG A 82 -0.08 -0.95 -22.35
N ASP A 83 -0.20 -1.75 -23.40
CA ASP A 83 -1.50 -2.10 -23.97
C ASP A 83 -2.40 -2.87 -23.00
N LYS A 84 -1.81 -3.70 -22.15
CA LYS A 84 -2.55 -4.42 -21.12
C LYS A 84 -3.06 -3.50 -20.01
N LEU A 85 -2.29 -2.47 -19.63
CA LEU A 85 -2.73 -1.43 -18.69
C LEU A 85 -3.86 -0.60 -19.30
N VAL A 86 -3.73 -0.15 -20.54
CA VAL A 86 -4.79 0.57 -21.27
C VAL A 86 -6.06 -0.27 -21.35
N HIS A 87 -5.94 -1.55 -21.74
CA HIS A 87 -7.08 -2.46 -21.78
C HIS A 87 -7.76 -2.60 -20.41
N MET A 88 -6.99 -2.90 -19.36
CA MET A 88 -7.52 -3.06 -18.00
C MET A 88 -8.25 -1.81 -17.53
N ASN A 89 -7.63 -0.63 -17.65
CA ASN A 89 -8.21 0.63 -17.19
C ASN A 89 -9.48 0.98 -18.00
N THR A 90 -9.50 0.71 -19.30
CA THR A 90 -10.69 0.87 -20.16
C THR A 90 -11.82 -0.04 -19.70
N GLN A 91 -11.54 -1.32 -19.42
CA GLN A 91 -12.54 -2.28 -18.97
C GLN A 91 -13.12 -1.91 -17.59
N LEU A 92 -12.28 -1.44 -16.67
CA LEU A 92 -12.75 -0.98 -15.34
C LEU A 92 -13.65 0.25 -15.45
N LYS A 93 -13.26 1.24 -16.26
CA LYS A 93 -14.07 2.45 -16.53
C LYS A 93 -15.37 2.13 -17.29
N SER A 94 -15.36 1.13 -18.15
CA SER A 94 -16.59 0.65 -18.82
C SER A 94 -17.54 -0.05 -17.86
N ALA A 95 -17.01 -0.81 -16.89
CA ALA A 95 -17.82 -1.49 -15.87
C ALA A 95 -18.42 -0.53 -14.83
N ALA A 96 -17.72 0.57 -14.53
CA ALA A 96 -18.16 1.61 -13.59
C ALA A 96 -17.67 2.98 -14.11
N PRO A 97 -18.45 3.71 -14.91
CA PRO A 97 -18.01 4.93 -15.61
C PRO A 97 -17.51 6.05 -14.68
N ASP A 98 -18.05 6.13 -13.46
CA ASP A 98 -17.66 7.16 -12.47
C ASP A 98 -16.46 6.77 -11.60
N VAL A 99 -15.90 5.57 -11.80
CA VAL A 99 -14.75 5.12 -11.02
C VAL A 99 -13.47 5.83 -11.46
N LYS A 100 -12.58 6.04 -10.51
CA LYS A 100 -11.21 6.49 -10.75
C LYS A 100 -10.22 5.39 -10.39
N ILE A 101 -9.07 5.39 -11.05
CA ILE A 101 -8.06 4.33 -10.93
C ILE A 101 -6.74 4.98 -10.50
N SER A 102 -6.19 4.50 -9.39
CA SER A 102 -4.85 4.86 -8.92
C SER A 102 -3.91 3.65 -9.01
N GLY A 103 -2.63 3.88 -9.23
CA GLY A 103 -1.58 2.86 -9.11
C GLY A 103 -0.65 3.18 -7.95
N GLN A 104 -0.38 2.19 -7.07
CA GLN A 104 0.59 2.38 -6.00
C GLN A 104 1.99 2.05 -6.49
N MET A 105 2.83 3.09 -6.64
CA MET A 105 4.25 2.95 -6.98
C MET A 105 5.06 2.55 -5.77
N THR A 106 5.86 1.50 -5.92
CA THR A 106 6.71 0.98 -4.85
C THR A 106 8.05 0.45 -5.38
N HIS A 107 8.93 0.11 -4.46
CA HIS A 107 10.19 -0.59 -4.68
C HIS A 107 10.54 -1.35 -3.40
N CYS A 108 10.79 -2.66 -3.46
CA CYS A 108 11.03 -3.46 -2.24
C CYS A 108 12.35 -3.12 -1.53
N GLY A 109 13.29 -2.51 -2.24
CA GLY A 109 14.55 -2.11 -1.61
C GLY A 109 15.32 -3.31 -1.08
N ASN A 110 15.65 -3.26 0.21
CA ASN A 110 16.52 -4.23 0.86
C ASN A 110 15.90 -5.60 1.13
N PHE A 111 14.57 -5.77 1.00
CA PHE A 111 13.91 -7.04 1.33
C PHE A 111 13.38 -7.82 0.11
N SER A 112 13.75 -7.43 -1.11
CA SER A 112 13.43 -8.21 -2.31
C SER A 112 13.95 -9.66 -2.18
N LYS A 113 13.18 -10.61 -2.67
CA LYS A 113 13.55 -12.01 -2.87
C LYS A 113 13.48 -12.42 -4.34
N ASN A 114 13.43 -11.43 -5.26
CA ASN A 114 13.38 -11.65 -6.69
C ASN A 114 14.73 -12.16 -7.22
N ARG A 115 14.75 -13.41 -7.68
CA ARG A 115 15.95 -14.05 -8.28
C ARG A 115 16.20 -13.62 -9.72
N LYS A 116 15.20 -13.02 -10.39
CA LYS A 116 15.27 -12.58 -11.79
C LYS A 116 15.62 -11.09 -11.88
N MET A 117 16.61 -10.64 -11.09
CA MET A 117 17.12 -9.27 -11.18
C MET A 117 17.86 -9.05 -12.49
N GLN A 118 17.67 -7.88 -13.10
CA GLN A 118 18.24 -7.55 -14.42
C GLN A 118 19.50 -6.67 -14.28
N ARG A 119 19.44 -5.61 -13.49
CA ARG A 119 20.49 -4.63 -13.30
C ARG A 119 21.33 -4.92 -12.05
N LEU A 120 20.69 -5.31 -10.97
CA LEU A 120 21.32 -5.52 -9.67
C LEU A 120 21.67 -7.01 -9.47
N LYS A 121 22.75 -7.25 -8.72
CA LYS A 121 23.14 -8.62 -8.32
C LYS A 121 22.50 -9.08 -7.01
N ARG A 122 21.90 -8.15 -6.27
CA ARG A 122 21.26 -8.36 -4.96
C ARG A 122 20.30 -7.22 -4.65
N PRO A 123 19.37 -7.40 -3.70
CA PRO A 123 18.56 -6.31 -3.17
C PRO A 123 19.42 -5.14 -2.67
N MET A 124 18.94 -3.92 -2.85
CA MET A 124 19.67 -2.71 -2.46
C MET A 124 18.75 -1.82 -1.61
N GLY A 125 19.30 -1.22 -0.56
CA GLY A 125 18.61 -0.26 0.30
C GLY A 125 19.52 0.88 0.71
N PRO A 126 19.16 1.72 1.69
CA PRO A 126 19.99 2.83 2.10
C PRO A 126 21.33 2.36 2.68
N THR A 127 21.36 1.26 3.40
CA THR A 127 22.55 0.67 4.01
C THR A 127 22.59 -0.85 3.83
N ARG A 128 23.80 -1.42 3.89
CA ARG A 128 23.96 -2.87 3.89
C ARG A 128 23.31 -3.48 5.14
N GLN A 129 22.48 -4.51 4.94
CA GLN A 129 21.82 -5.22 6.04
C GLN A 129 21.45 -6.65 5.70
N PHE A 130 21.09 -7.43 6.73
CA PHE A 130 20.52 -8.75 6.55
C PHE A 130 19.12 -8.64 5.94
N ASN A 131 18.87 -9.44 4.90
CA ASN A 131 17.57 -9.53 4.23
C ASN A 131 16.85 -10.79 4.71
N MET A 132 16.05 -10.65 5.75
CA MET A 132 15.34 -11.76 6.38
C MET A 132 14.37 -12.45 5.40
N LEU A 133 13.62 -11.69 4.60
CA LEU A 133 12.65 -12.26 3.64
C LEU A 133 13.35 -12.94 2.44
N GLY A 134 14.49 -12.41 2.01
CA GLY A 134 15.27 -12.99 0.90
C GLY A 134 16.19 -14.13 1.29
N ALA A 135 16.46 -14.34 2.59
CA ALA A 135 17.41 -15.34 3.04
C ALA A 135 17.05 -16.76 2.56
N ALA A 136 15.79 -17.17 2.70
CA ALA A 136 15.28 -18.44 2.21
C ALA A 136 15.30 -18.58 0.68
N SER A 137 15.38 -17.44 -0.04
CA SER A 137 15.50 -17.37 -1.50
C SER A 137 16.94 -17.26 -1.98
N GLY A 138 17.92 -17.42 -1.09
CA GLY A 138 19.34 -17.33 -1.44
C GLY A 138 19.89 -15.91 -1.52
N MET A 139 19.16 -14.92 -1.02
CA MET A 139 19.56 -13.50 -0.99
C MET A 139 19.62 -12.96 0.44
N PRO A 140 20.51 -13.49 1.31
CA PRO A 140 20.52 -13.17 2.74
C PRO A 140 21.02 -11.75 3.05
N PHE A 141 21.61 -11.05 2.08
CA PHE A 141 22.16 -9.70 2.29
C PHE A 141 21.72 -8.73 1.21
N ALA A 142 21.28 -7.56 1.65
CA ALA A 142 21.12 -6.39 0.79
C ALA A 142 22.36 -5.49 0.81
N GLY A 143 22.65 -4.86 -0.33
CA GLY A 143 23.69 -3.86 -0.48
C GLY A 143 23.24 -2.45 -0.12
N ALA A 144 24.17 -1.52 -0.06
CA ALA A 144 23.90 -0.08 0.06
C ALA A 144 23.86 0.56 -1.34
N MET A 145 22.81 1.34 -1.61
CA MET A 145 22.68 2.14 -2.83
C MET A 145 23.77 3.23 -2.86
N THR A 146 24.42 3.38 -4.01
CA THR A 146 25.26 4.54 -4.32
C THR A 146 24.38 5.74 -4.66
N VAL A 147 24.96 6.95 -4.76
CA VAL A 147 24.22 8.14 -5.23
C VAL A 147 23.69 7.90 -6.65
N LYS A 148 24.45 7.24 -7.52
CA LYS A 148 23.98 6.87 -8.87
C LYS A 148 22.79 5.91 -8.85
N ASP A 149 22.73 4.96 -7.90
CA ASP A 149 21.57 4.09 -7.75
C ASP A 149 20.35 4.87 -7.25
N ILE A 150 20.56 5.87 -6.39
CA ILE A 150 19.49 6.77 -5.91
C ILE A 150 18.96 7.63 -7.07
N ASP A 151 19.84 8.20 -7.89
CA ASP A 151 19.45 8.98 -9.07
C ASP A 151 18.66 8.14 -10.07
N TYR A 152 19.13 6.92 -10.32
CA TYR A 152 18.40 5.96 -11.15
C TYR A 152 17.03 5.62 -10.57
N LEU A 153 16.93 5.36 -9.27
CA LEU A 153 15.66 5.09 -8.59
C LEU A 153 14.66 6.25 -8.77
N VAL A 154 15.11 7.50 -8.60
CA VAL A 154 14.27 8.69 -8.82
C VAL A 154 13.74 8.71 -10.26
N GLN A 155 14.59 8.40 -11.24
CA GLN A 155 14.19 8.33 -12.65
C GLN A 155 13.15 7.23 -12.89
N THR A 156 13.29 6.04 -12.26
CA THR A 156 12.28 4.98 -12.42
C THR A 156 10.90 5.36 -11.90
N TYR A 157 10.82 6.20 -10.85
CA TYR A 157 9.54 6.75 -10.37
C TYR A 157 8.94 7.75 -11.35
N TYR A 158 9.76 8.59 -11.98
CA TYR A 158 9.32 9.47 -13.06
C TYR A 158 8.72 8.68 -14.22
N ASP A 159 9.45 7.69 -14.73
CA ASP A 159 9.04 6.88 -15.89
C ASP A 159 7.76 6.08 -15.58
N ALA A 160 7.67 5.49 -14.39
CA ALA A 160 6.48 4.76 -13.96
C ALA A 160 5.25 5.66 -13.83
N ALA A 161 5.40 6.87 -13.30
CA ALA A 161 4.32 7.83 -13.17
C ALA A 161 3.84 8.34 -14.54
N LEU A 162 4.77 8.60 -15.46
CA LEU A 162 4.44 8.99 -16.83
C LEU A 162 3.65 7.88 -17.53
N LEU A 163 4.12 6.63 -17.45
CA LEU A 163 3.42 5.48 -18.01
C LEU A 163 2.02 5.30 -17.39
N MET A 164 1.85 5.50 -16.08
CA MET A 164 0.52 5.48 -15.45
C MET A 164 -0.40 6.51 -16.08
N LYS A 165 0.03 7.74 -16.20
CA LYS A 165 -0.77 8.81 -16.82
C LYS A 165 -1.16 8.47 -18.25
N GLU A 166 -0.21 7.99 -19.05
CA GLU A 166 -0.41 7.65 -20.47
C GLU A 166 -1.30 6.41 -20.68
N THR A 167 -1.39 5.53 -19.70
CA THR A 167 -2.19 4.29 -19.78
C THR A 167 -3.56 4.40 -19.13
N GLY A 168 -3.97 5.63 -18.72
CA GLY A 168 -5.34 5.92 -18.31
C GLY A 168 -5.61 5.72 -16.82
N PHE A 169 -4.57 5.71 -15.97
CA PHE A 169 -4.77 5.95 -14.54
C PHE A 169 -5.20 7.40 -14.30
N ASP A 170 -5.91 7.64 -13.21
CA ASP A 170 -6.44 8.95 -12.84
C ASP A 170 -5.65 9.59 -11.68
N ALA A 171 -4.86 8.80 -10.93
CA ALA A 171 -4.03 9.24 -9.82
C ALA A 171 -2.84 8.29 -9.61
N ALA A 172 -1.82 8.73 -8.89
CA ALA A 172 -0.72 7.90 -8.42
C ALA A 172 -0.65 7.90 -6.89
N GLU A 173 -0.33 6.76 -6.29
CA GLU A 173 -0.03 6.64 -4.87
C GLU A 173 1.44 6.27 -4.70
N ILE A 174 2.23 7.10 -3.99
CA ILE A 174 3.63 6.81 -3.67
C ILE A 174 3.69 6.08 -2.32
N HIS A 175 4.42 4.98 -2.27
CA HIS A 175 4.53 4.17 -1.06
C HIS A 175 5.70 4.62 -0.17
N PHE A 176 5.44 5.53 0.78
CA PHE A 176 6.40 6.02 1.78
C PHE A 176 6.36 5.23 3.10
N SER A 177 5.76 4.04 3.15
CA SER A 177 5.49 3.28 4.37
C SER A 177 5.94 1.82 4.29
N HIS A 178 5.67 1.06 5.35
CA HIS A 178 5.74 -0.39 5.47
C HIS A 178 7.12 -1.01 5.22
N GLY A 179 8.20 -0.23 5.35
CA GLY A 179 9.56 -0.72 5.13
C GLY A 179 9.94 -0.93 3.65
N TYR A 180 9.14 -0.38 2.70
CA TYR A 180 9.49 -0.37 1.28
C TYR A 180 10.62 0.62 0.97
N GLY A 181 11.21 0.55 -0.22
CA GLY A 181 12.46 1.23 -0.57
C GLY A 181 12.57 2.68 -0.12
N ILE A 182 11.54 3.51 -0.38
CA ILE A 182 11.55 4.92 0.06
C ILE A 182 11.46 5.00 1.59
N SER A 183 10.58 4.23 2.24
CA SER A 183 10.45 4.28 3.70
C SER A 183 11.70 3.77 4.42
N GLN A 184 12.51 2.93 3.76
CA GLN A 184 13.80 2.51 4.30
C GLN A 184 14.79 3.69 4.43
N PHE A 185 14.67 4.71 3.55
CA PHE A 185 15.45 5.95 3.69
C PHE A 185 14.91 6.85 4.79
N ILE A 186 13.61 6.86 5.03
CA ILE A 186 12.97 7.65 6.10
C ILE A 186 13.34 7.08 7.48
N SER A 187 13.29 5.76 7.65
CA SER A 187 13.51 5.09 8.92
C SER A 187 14.96 5.18 9.41
N PRO A 188 15.22 5.68 10.63
CA PRO A 188 16.59 5.70 11.18
C PRO A 188 17.13 4.30 11.45
N LYS A 189 16.26 3.27 11.58
CA LYS A 189 16.65 1.88 11.77
C LYS A 189 17.33 1.27 10.55
N THR A 190 16.81 1.55 9.37
CA THR A 190 17.31 1.01 8.11
C THR A 190 18.28 1.94 7.40
N ASN A 191 18.16 3.26 7.63
CA ASN A 191 19.04 4.27 7.07
C ASN A 191 20.10 4.73 8.08
N ARG A 192 21.28 4.10 8.01
CA ARG A 192 22.45 4.43 8.82
C ARG A 192 23.56 5.06 7.98
N ARG A 193 23.17 5.76 6.89
CA ARG A 193 24.12 6.51 6.03
C ARG A 193 24.66 7.70 6.77
N THR A 194 25.88 8.09 6.40
CA THR A 194 26.60 9.27 6.93
C THR A 194 26.79 10.37 5.88
N ASP A 195 26.23 10.15 4.68
CA ASP A 195 26.22 11.14 3.59
C ASP A 195 24.93 11.99 3.62
N GLU A 196 24.73 12.79 2.58
CA GLU A 196 23.58 13.70 2.43
C GLU A 196 22.19 13.02 2.38
N TYR A 197 22.12 11.68 2.34
CA TYR A 197 20.88 10.90 2.38
C TYR A 197 20.63 10.22 3.73
N GLY A 198 21.46 10.48 4.76
CA GLY A 198 21.33 9.85 6.07
C GLY A 198 21.60 10.79 7.24
N GLY A 199 21.45 10.28 8.47
CA GLY A 199 21.60 11.05 9.70
C GLY A 199 20.35 11.85 10.07
N SER A 200 20.34 13.17 9.87
CA SER A 200 19.20 14.03 10.21
C SER A 200 17.92 13.66 9.43
N LEU A 201 16.74 13.99 9.97
CA LEU A 201 15.47 13.77 9.27
C LEU A 201 15.46 14.46 7.89
N GLY A 202 15.96 15.70 7.79
CA GLY A 202 16.07 16.41 6.51
C GLY A 202 16.85 15.65 5.45
N ASN A 203 17.99 15.04 5.84
CA ASN A 203 18.78 14.20 4.93
C ASN A 203 18.04 12.91 4.57
N ARG A 204 17.39 12.25 5.52
CA ARG A 204 16.59 11.03 5.28
C ARG A 204 15.38 11.30 4.38
N MET A 205 14.84 12.51 4.40
CA MET A 205 13.74 12.95 3.54
C MET A 205 14.19 13.42 2.15
N ARG A 206 15.48 13.56 1.88
CA ARG A 206 15.99 14.01 0.57
C ARG A 206 15.53 13.11 -0.58
N LEU A 207 15.64 11.78 -0.45
CA LEU A 207 15.15 10.86 -1.47
C LEU A 207 13.62 10.90 -1.60
N PRO A 208 12.81 10.78 -0.53
CA PRO A 208 11.35 10.92 -0.62
C PRO A 208 10.88 12.16 -1.36
N LEU A 209 11.46 13.32 -1.06
CA LEU A 209 11.09 14.60 -1.70
C LEU A 209 11.53 14.65 -3.17
N ARG A 210 12.71 14.16 -3.51
CA ARG A 210 13.16 14.03 -4.90
C ARG A 210 12.23 13.13 -5.73
N VAL A 211 11.73 12.04 -5.13
CA VAL A 211 10.75 11.15 -5.78
C VAL A 211 9.43 11.88 -5.98
N LEU A 212 8.92 12.58 -4.97
CA LEU A 212 7.68 13.35 -5.08
C LEU A 212 7.78 14.40 -6.18
N GLU A 213 8.88 15.16 -6.23
CA GLU A 213 9.16 16.15 -7.29
C GLU A 213 9.21 15.50 -8.68
N ALA A 214 9.90 14.36 -8.81
CA ALA A 214 10.01 13.64 -10.08
C ALA A 214 8.65 13.13 -10.57
N VAL A 215 7.83 12.59 -9.68
CA VAL A 215 6.47 12.15 -9.99
C VAL A 215 5.60 13.34 -10.41
N ARG A 216 5.63 14.45 -9.67
CA ARG A 216 4.90 15.67 -10.02
C ARG A 216 5.31 16.20 -11.40
N LYS A 217 6.61 16.21 -11.70
CA LYS A 217 7.13 16.61 -13.02
C LYS A 217 6.62 15.70 -14.14
N ALA A 218 6.49 14.39 -13.88
CA ALA A 218 5.99 13.43 -14.87
C ALA A 218 4.49 13.61 -15.15
N VAL A 219 3.68 13.82 -14.11
CA VAL A 219 2.22 13.82 -14.26
C VAL A 219 1.60 15.21 -14.37
N GLY A 220 2.31 16.28 -13.95
CA GLY A 220 1.79 17.66 -13.94
C GLY A 220 0.81 17.93 -12.80
N ASP A 221 0.22 19.13 -12.76
CA ASP A 221 -0.54 19.65 -11.62
C ASP A 221 -2.00 19.17 -11.55
N ASP A 222 -2.52 18.58 -12.62
CA ASP A 222 -3.92 18.14 -12.71
C ASP A 222 -4.10 16.66 -12.30
N PHE A 223 -3.01 15.95 -12.11
CA PHE A 223 -3.01 14.54 -11.77
C PHE A 223 -2.68 14.35 -10.28
N PRO A 224 -3.62 13.89 -9.44
CA PRO A 224 -3.40 13.80 -7.99
C PRO A 224 -2.30 12.79 -7.63
N ILE A 225 -1.48 13.17 -6.66
CA ILE A 225 -0.46 12.33 -6.05
C ILE A 225 -0.83 12.10 -4.58
N LEU A 226 -1.12 10.85 -4.25
CA LEU A 226 -1.34 10.42 -2.87
C LEU A 226 -0.04 9.85 -2.29
N GLY A 227 0.16 10.00 -0.99
CA GLY A 227 1.30 9.43 -0.27
C GLY A 227 0.85 8.52 0.86
N LYS A 228 1.15 7.22 0.78
CA LYS A 228 0.96 6.32 1.92
C LYS A 228 2.17 6.38 2.81
N MET A 229 2.04 7.01 3.98
CA MET A 229 3.11 7.20 4.94
C MET A 229 2.94 6.33 6.19
N GLY A 230 4.04 6.12 6.93
CA GLY A 230 4.03 5.42 8.21
C GLY A 230 3.92 6.40 9.37
N LEU A 231 2.98 6.13 10.28
CA LEU A 231 2.90 6.80 11.60
C LEU A 231 4.00 6.31 12.55
N THR A 232 4.38 5.05 12.39
CA THR A 232 5.47 4.40 13.12
C THR A 232 5.94 3.16 12.37
N ASP A 233 7.20 2.79 12.51
CA ASP A 233 7.71 1.50 12.04
C ASP A 233 7.27 0.33 12.94
N GLY A 234 6.81 0.63 14.16
CA GLY A 234 6.41 -0.38 15.15
C GLY A 234 7.58 -1.19 15.72
N ILE A 235 8.80 -0.68 15.59
CA ILE A 235 10.04 -1.31 16.08
C ILE A 235 10.90 -0.31 16.83
N LYS A 236 11.76 -0.84 17.71
CA LYS A 236 12.73 -0.02 18.44
C LYS A 236 13.70 0.64 17.45
N ASP A 237 14.04 1.89 17.72
CA ASP A 237 14.95 2.72 16.91
C ASP A 237 14.47 2.94 15.45
N GLY A 238 13.20 2.65 15.15
CA GLY A 238 12.54 2.99 13.89
C GLY A 238 11.85 4.35 13.95
N LEU A 239 11.17 4.72 12.86
CA LEU A 239 10.32 5.91 12.81
C LEU A 239 9.27 5.86 13.94
N GLN A 240 9.09 6.95 14.65
CA GLN A 240 8.06 7.14 15.68
C GLN A 240 7.15 8.30 15.28
N ILE A 241 5.99 8.40 15.96
CA ILE A 241 4.94 9.36 15.59
C ILE A 241 5.42 10.82 15.61
N GLU A 242 6.32 11.20 16.50
CA GLU A 242 6.86 12.56 16.57
C GLU A 242 7.61 12.94 15.29
N GLU A 243 8.46 12.05 14.78
CA GLU A 243 9.14 12.25 13.49
C GLU A 243 8.17 12.08 12.31
N ALA A 244 7.20 11.18 12.39
CA ALA A 244 6.21 10.95 11.33
C ALA A 244 5.36 12.21 11.07
N ILE A 245 5.04 13.00 12.09
CA ILE A 245 4.36 14.30 11.95
C ILE A 245 5.22 15.27 11.13
N GLU A 246 6.53 15.32 11.37
CA GLU A 246 7.43 16.17 10.58
C GLU A 246 7.63 15.62 9.15
N VAL A 247 7.68 14.30 8.96
CA VAL A 247 7.65 13.68 7.62
C VAL A 247 6.41 14.12 6.85
N ALA A 248 5.23 14.09 7.48
CA ALA A 248 3.98 14.55 6.87
C ALA A 248 4.04 16.03 6.46
N ALA A 249 4.54 16.90 7.35
CA ALA A 249 4.70 18.31 7.06
C ALA A 249 5.67 18.57 5.90
N MET A 250 6.74 17.78 5.79
CA MET A 250 7.69 17.91 4.67
C MET A 250 7.07 17.42 3.34
N LEU A 251 6.24 16.39 3.35
CA LEU A 251 5.51 15.92 2.17
C LEU A 251 4.44 16.91 1.74
N ASP A 252 3.70 17.50 2.69
CA ASP A 252 2.73 18.58 2.45
C ASP A 252 3.40 19.80 1.78
N ALA A 253 4.49 20.28 2.37
CA ALA A 253 5.29 21.37 1.80
C ALA A 253 5.89 21.00 0.42
N GLY A 254 6.15 19.71 0.16
CA GLY A 254 6.60 19.19 -1.14
C GLY A 254 5.51 19.09 -2.20
N GLY A 255 4.26 19.45 -1.88
CA GLY A 255 3.14 19.52 -2.84
C GLY A 255 2.42 18.19 -3.09
N ILE A 256 2.33 17.33 -2.08
CA ILE A 256 1.48 16.14 -2.16
C ILE A 256 0.01 16.54 -2.05
N ASP A 257 -0.90 15.88 -2.78
CA ASP A 257 -2.32 16.22 -2.76
C ASP A 257 -3.05 15.60 -1.56
N ALA A 258 -2.68 14.38 -1.18
CA ALA A 258 -3.30 13.70 -0.03
C ALA A 258 -2.34 12.75 0.67
N LEU A 259 -2.46 12.63 2.00
CA LEU A 259 -1.71 11.69 2.83
C LEU A 259 -2.61 10.59 3.38
N ILE A 260 -2.12 9.34 3.30
CA ILE A 260 -2.75 8.14 3.84
C ILE A 260 -1.90 7.65 5.01
N CYS A 261 -2.42 7.71 6.23
CA CYS A 261 -1.69 7.39 7.45
C CYS A 261 -1.81 5.92 7.83
N SER A 262 -0.74 5.15 7.62
CA SER A 262 -0.62 3.74 8.00
C SER A 262 0.55 3.52 8.96
N GLY A 263 1.02 2.30 9.19
CA GLY A 263 2.17 2.05 10.08
C GLY A 263 2.68 0.61 9.98
N GLY A 264 3.82 0.35 10.65
CA GLY A 264 4.47 -0.96 10.63
C GLY A 264 5.43 -1.17 9.47
N THR A 265 6.08 -2.32 9.46
CA THR A 265 7.09 -2.69 8.46
C THR A 265 6.90 -4.13 8.02
N SER A 266 6.87 -4.38 6.71
CA SER A 266 6.62 -5.71 6.14
C SER A 266 7.66 -6.76 6.56
N SER A 267 8.92 -6.37 6.78
CA SER A 267 10.00 -7.28 7.16
C SER A 267 10.22 -7.42 8.66
N PHE A 268 9.74 -6.49 9.49
CA PHE A 268 10.01 -6.52 10.93
C PHE A 268 8.74 -6.59 11.79
N ASN A 269 7.66 -5.91 11.40
CA ASN A 269 6.41 -5.86 12.17
C ASN A 269 5.19 -5.65 11.26
N PRO A 270 4.83 -6.64 10.41
CA PRO A 270 3.66 -6.54 9.54
C PRO A 270 2.35 -6.56 10.34
N MET A 271 2.34 -7.19 11.52
CA MET A 271 1.12 -7.32 12.31
C MET A 271 0.59 -5.99 12.85
N LEU A 272 1.37 -4.92 12.83
CA LEU A 272 0.89 -3.61 13.25
C LEU A 272 -0.24 -3.07 12.34
N TYR A 273 -0.18 -3.33 11.03
CA TYR A 273 -1.23 -2.96 10.08
C TYR A 273 -2.17 -4.11 9.70
N PHE A 274 -1.79 -5.35 10.04
CA PHE A 274 -2.64 -6.55 9.92
C PHE A 274 -3.26 -6.97 11.25
N ARG A 275 -3.68 -6.03 12.10
CA ARG A 275 -4.27 -6.37 13.39
C ARG A 275 -5.37 -7.42 13.28
N GLY A 276 -5.44 -8.31 14.25
CA GLY A 276 -6.27 -9.50 14.28
C GLY A 276 -5.44 -10.77 14.46
N GLU A 277 -5.84 -11.89 13.87
CA GLU A 277 -5.06 -13.13 13.90
C GLU A 277 -3.71 -12.97 13.20
N THR A 278 -2.71 -13.76 13.63
CA THR A 278 -1.37 -13.71 13.06
C THR A 278 -1.32 -14.30 11.65
N LEU A 279 -0.50 -13.71 10.78
CA LEU A 279 -0.26 -14.21 9.41
C LEU A 279 0.32 -15.63 9.39
N GLU A 280 0.99 -16.05 10.47
CA GLU A 280 1.65 -17.34 10.61
C GLU A 280 0.73 -18.50 10.28
N LYS A 281 -0.49 -18.52 10.82
CA LYS A 281 -1.45 -19.62 10.62
C LYS A 281 -1.74 -19.81 9.13
N GLY A 282 -2.11 -18.75 8.44
CA GLY A 282 -2.40 -18.80 7.02
C GLY A 282 -1.17 -19.14 6.16
N LEU A 283 0.02 -18.62 6.52
CA LEU A 283 1.27 -18.97 5.84
C LEU A 283 1.61 -20.46 6.00
N ILE A 284 1.38 -21.04 7.18
CA ILE A 284 1.57 -22.48 7.43
C ILE A 284 0.58 -23.31 6.59
N GLU A 285 -0.64 -22.85 6.40
CA GLU A 285 -1.65 -23.54 5.58
C GLU A 285 -1.23 -23.62 4.12
N VAL A 286 -0.76 -22.50 3.53
CA VAL A 286 -0.43 -22.40 2.10
C VAL A 286 0.99 -22.90 1.75
N GLU A 287 1.90 -22.99 2.72
CA GLU A 287 3.28 -23.44 2.49
C GLU A 287 3.31 -24.94 2.15
N LYS A 288 3.90 -25.27 1.00
CA LYS A 288 4.02 -26.66 0.50
C LYS A 288 5.33 -27.33 0.89
N ASN A 289 6.40 -26.55 1.13
CA ASN A 289 7.69 -27.10 1.53
C ASN A 289 7.67 -27.50 3.01
N PRO A 290 7.87 -28.79 3.36
CA PRO A 290 7.77 -29.26 4.74
C PRO A 290 8.82 -28.65 5.67
N ILE A 291 10.02 -28.33 5.16
CA ILE A 291 11.09 -27.69 5.95
C ILE A 291 10.71 -26.26 6.27
N MET A 292 10.22 -25.51 5.28
CA MET A 292 9.74 -24.13 5.48
C MET A 292 8.54 -24.09 6.42
N LYS A 293 7.61 -25.04 6.27
CA LYS A 293 6.44 -25.19 7.15
C LYS A 293 6.85 -25.46 8.60
N LEU A 294 7.85 -26.30 8.81
CA LEU A 294 8.41 -26.53 10.14
C LEU A 294 9.10 -25.27 10.69
N GLY A 295 9.87 -24.58 9.85
CA GLY A 295 10.50 -23.30 10.20
C GLY A 295 9.48 -22.24 10.63
N LEU A 296 8.39 -22.08 9.89
CA LEU A 296 7.29 -21.17 10.24
C LEU A 296 6.66 -21.56 11.60
N LYS A 297 6.42 -22.84 11.87
CA LYS A 297 5.88 -23.31 13.17
C LYS A 297 6.80 -23.00 14.35
N LEU A 298 8.12 -23.08 14.17
CA LEU A 298 9.10 -22.86 15.24
C LEU A 298 9.43 -21.38 15.48
N ILE A 299 9.54 -20.60 14.41
CA ILE A 299 10.02 -19.21 14.44
C ILE A 299 8.86 -18.20 14.31
N GLY A 300 7.79 -18.59 13.61
CA GLY A 300 6.63 -17.74 13.32
C GLY A 300 6.06 -17.02 14.54
N PRO A 301 5.79 -17.70 15.67
CA PRO A 301 5.26 -17.04 16.88
C PRO A 301 6.13 -15.91 17.43
N ARG A 302 7.45 -15.94 17.13
CA ARG A 302 8.38 -14.85 17.51
C ARG A 302 8.49 -13.76 16.44
N MET A 303 8.22 -14.10 15.17
CA MET A 303 8.27 -13.15 14.05
C MET A 303 6.98 -12.34 13.94
N PHE A 304 5.83 -12.96 14.17
CA PHE A 304 4.52 -12.33 14.02
C PHE A 304 3.96 -11.95 15.39
N ARG A 305 4.33 -10.76 15.87
CA ARG A 305 3.80 -10.22 17.12
C ARG A 305 2.29 -10.06 17.01
N TYR A 306 1.54 -10.63 17.95
CA TYR A 306 0.09 -10.48 17.99
C TYR A 306 -0.33 -9.06 18.40
N TYR A 307 -1.23 -8.48 17.60
CA TYR A 307 -1.94 -7.25 17.90
C TYR A 307 -3.44 -7.55 17.80
N PRO A 308 -4.20 -7.45 18.90
CA PRO A 308 -5.64 -7.63 18.82
C PRO A 308 -6.24 -6.64 17.83
N TYR A 309 -7.32 -7.06 17.17
CA TYR A 309 -8.07 -6.12 16.35
C TYR A 309 -8.75 -5.11 17.28
N GLU A 310 -8.61 -3.85 16.93
CA GLU A 310 -9.29 -2.71 17.52
C GLU A 310 -9.86 -1.89 16.37
N GLU A 311 -11.06 -1.36 16.55
CA GLU A 311 -11.64 -0.46 15.57
C GLU A 311 -10.82 0.84 15.51
N LEU A 312 -10.58 1.35 14.30
CA LEU A 312 -9.91 2.62 14.05
C LEU A 312 -8.54 2.79 14.74
N TYR A 313 -7.75 1.72 14.78
CA TYR A 313 -6.50 1.62 15.57
C TYR A 313 -5.38 2.62 15.21
N PHE A 314 -5.49 3.38 14.14
CA PHE A 314 -4.57 4.47 13.80
C PHE A 314 -5.17 5.87 14.01
N LEU A 315 -6.42 5.96 14.51
CA LEU A 315 -7.18 7.21 14.51
C LEU A 315 -6.47 8.32 15.30
N GLU A 316 -6.03 8.05 16.51
CA GLU A 316 -5.44 9.07 17.39
C GLU A 316 -4.12 9.61 16.80
N ASP A 317 -3.25 8.75 16.29
CA ASP A 317 -2.02 9.20 15.67
C ASP A 317 -2.27 9.91 14.32
N ALA A 318 -3.24 9.42 13.53
CA ALA A 318 -3.62 10.06 12.27
C ALA A 318 -4.22 11.47 12.47
N LYS A 319 -4.93 11.70 13.57
CA LYS A 319 -5.42 13.04 13.96
C LYS A 319 -4.26 14.01 14.22
N ARG A 320 -3.21 13.55 14.91
CA ARG A 320 -2.01 14.36 15.18
C ARG A 320 -1.32 14.80 13.88
N VAL A 321 -1.28 13.91 12.89
CA VAL A 321 -0.77 14.26 11.55
C VAL A 321 -1.70 15.25 10.86
N ARG A 322 -3.04 14.99 10.84
CA ARG A 322 -4.03 15.87 10.24
C ARG A 322 -3.93 17.30 10.76
N ASP A 323 -3.74 17.47 12.07
CA ASP A 323 -3.67 18.78 12.72
C ASP A 323 -2.38 19.57 12.35
N ARG A 324 -1.43 18.93 11.66
CA ARG A 324 -0.13 19.50 11.28
C ARG A 324 0.00 19.85 9.80
N VAL A 325 -0.86 19.30 8.94
CA VAL A 325 -0.77 19.43 7.49
C VAL A 325 -1.98 20.15 6.90
N ASN A 326 -1.84 20.69 5.68
CA ASN A 326 -2.91 21.36 4.94
C ASN A 326 -3.44 20.50 3.78
N CYS A 327 -2.66 19.51 3.31
CA CYS A 327 -3.11 18.59 2.27
C CYS A 327 -4.27 17.71 2.76
N GLN A 328 -4.98 17.11 1.83
CA GLN A 328 -6.12 16.25 2.16
C GLN A 328 -5.69 15.00 2.91
N MET A 329 -6.55 14.52 3.82
CA MET A 329 -6.24 13.38 4.68
C MET A 329 -7.15 12.18 4.39
N VAL A 330 -6.53 11.04 4.16
CA VAL A 330 -7.18 9.76 3.93
C VAL A 330 -6.96 8.86 5.13
N TYR A 331 -8.01 8.44 5.79
CA TYR A 331 -7.92 7.50 6.90
C TYR A 331 -7.85 6.05 6.41
N ILE A 332 -6.98 5.24 7.00
CA ILE A 332 -6.91 3.79 6.84
C ILE A 332 -6.63 3.12 8.19
N GLY A 333 -7.23 1.97 8.45
CA GLY A 333 -6.95 1.12 9.62
C GLY A 333 -8.16 0.86 10.50
N GLY A 334 -8.69 -0.38 10.46
CA GLY A 334 -9.76 -0.81 11.34
C GLY A 334 -11.14 -0.19 11.07
N CYS A 335 -11.43 0.23 9.83
CA CYS A 335 -12.74 0.70 9.41
C CYS A 335 -13.46 -0.44 8.69
N THR A 336 -14.53 -1.01 9.29
CA THR A 336 -15.19 -2.24 8.79
C THR A 336 -16.71 -2.18 8.75
N ASP A 337 -17.33 -1.11 9.23
CA ASP A 337 -18.78 -0.93 9.23
C ASP A 337 -19.15 0.56 9.04
N VAL A 338 -20.45 0.80 8.98
CA VAL A 338 -20.99 2.15 8.76
C VAL A 338 -20.70 3.09 9.95
N GLU A 339 -20.69 2.57 11.18
CA GLU A 339 -20.39 3.35 12.38
C GLU A 339 -18.94 3.84 12.38
N SER A 340 -17.99 3.00 12.02
CA SER A 340 -16.58 3.37 11.89
C SER A 340 -16.34 4.38 10.77
N ILE A 341 -17.06 4.27 9.64
CA ILE A 341 -17.05 5.29 8.57
C ILE A 341 -17.50 6.65 9.12
N GLU A 342 -18.63 6.68 9.84
CA GLU A 342 -19.17 7.90 10.42
C GLU A 342 -18.22 8.54 11.42
N LYS A 343 -17.62 7.75 12.33
CA LYS A 343 -16.63 8.21 13.31
C LYS A 343 -15.43 8.88 12.63
N VAL A 344 -14.91 8.30 11.55
CA VAL A 344 -13.79 8.89 10.79
C VAL A 344 -14.19 10.22 10.17
N MET A 345 -15.37 10.32 9.55
CA MET A 345 -15.86 11.56 8.97
C MET A 345 -16.07 12.67 10.01
N GLN A 346 -16.54 12.31 11.22
CA GLN A 346 -16.66 13.23 12.36
C GLN A 346 -15.32 13.82 12.78
N GLN A 347 -14.25 13.07 12.63
CA GLN A 347 -12.90 13.55 12.93
C GLN A 347 -12.30 14.44 11.83
N GLY A 348 -13.01 14.77 10.78
CA GLY A 348 -12.58 15.73 9.76
C GLY A 348 -11.67 15.18 8.67
N PHE A 349 -11.51 13.85 8.54
CA PHE A 349 -10.81 13.25 7.40
C PHE A 349 -11.59 13.49 6.10
N ASP A 350 -10.87 13.63 4.99
CA ASP A 350 -11.48 13.89 3.69
C ASP A 350 -11.97 12.63 3.00
N PHE A 351 -11.23 11.52 3.16
CA PHE A 351 -11.48 10.23 2.54
C PHE A 351 -11.19 9.08 3.50
N ILE A 352 -11.73 7.91 3.16
CA ILE A 352 -11.47 6.63 3.84
C ILE A 352 -10.95 5.63 2.83
N GLN A 353 -9.85 4.95 3.15
CA GLN A 353 -9.29 3.89 2.31
C GLN A 353 -9.49 2.53 2.98
N LEU A 354 -10.16 1.60 2.29
CA LEU A 354 -10.51 0.27 2.80
C LEU A 354 -9.67 -0.82 2.12
N GLY A 355 -9.16 -1.76 2.92
CA GLY A 355 -8.43 -2.95 2.44
C GLY A 355 -9.25 -4.22 2.58
N ARG A 356 -9.05 -4.94 3.68
CA ARG A 356 -9.70 -6.25 3.95
C ARG A 356 -11.24 -6.25 3.84
N PRO A 357 -11.97 -5.20 4.25
CA PRO A 357 -13.41 -5.15 4.04
C PRO A 357 -13.84 -5.35 2.59
N LEU A 358 -13.12 -4.72 1.63
CA LEU A 358 -13.41 -4.86 0.19
C LEU A 358 -12.91 -6.18 -0.42
N ILE A 359 -12.03 -6.92 0.27
CA ILE A 359 -11.68 -8.30 -0.10
C ILE A 359 -12.77 -9.27 0.39
N LYS A 360 -13.34 -9.03 1.57
CA LYS A 360 -14.44 -9.83 2.13
C LYS A 360 -15.74 -9.61 1.38
N ASP A 361 -16.06 -8.35 1.11
CA ASP A 361 -17.28 -7.93 0.43
C ASP A 361 -16.96 -6.81 -0.56
N PRO A 362 -16.76 -7.12 -1.84
CA PRO A 362 -16.52 -6.12 -2.88
C PRO A 362 -17.67 -5.08 -3.01
N ALA A 363 -18.92 -5.47 -2.66
CA ALA A 363 -20.09 -4.60 -2.71
C ALA A 363 -20.33 -3.79 -1.42
N PHE A 364 -19.39 -3.80 -0.47
CA PHE A 364 -19.54 -3.14 0.83
C PHE A 364 -20.02 -1.70 0.74
N VAL A 365 -19.55 -0.91 -0.23
CA VAL A 365 -19.97 0.50 -0.33
C VAL A 365 -21.44 0.62 -0.71
N ASN A 366 -21.91 -0.14 -1.71
CA ASN A 366 -23.33 -0.17 -2.09
C ASN A 366 -24.21 -0.68 -0.95
N ASN A 367 -23.76 -1.73 -0.25
CA ASN A 367 -24.50 -2.30 0.88
C ASN A 367 -24.58 -1.31 2.04
N ALA A 368 -23.50 -0.61 2.36
CA ALA A 368 -23.46 0.42 3.40
C ALA A 368 -24.30 1.66 3.06
N MET A 369 -24.43 1.99 1.78
CA MET A 369 -25.34 3.06 1.32
C MET A 369 -26.81 2.65 1.44
N ALA A 370 -27.14 1.37 1.19
CA ALA A 370 -28.49 0.85 1.24
C ALA A 370 -28.98 0.57 2.67
N ASP A 371 -28.09 0.05 3.53
CA ASP A 371 -28.39 -0.28 4.93
C ASP A 371 -27.35 0.32 5.88
N ARG A 372 -27.82 1.16 6.80
CA ARG A 372 -26.96 1.82 7.80
C ARG A 372 -26.43 0.93 8.89
N ASN A 373 -27.09 -0.19 9.11
CA ASN A 373 -26.67 -1.17 10.10
C ASN A 373 -25.78 -2.25 9.46
N TYR A 374 -25.43 -2.06 8.16
CA TYR A 374 -24.63 -3.03 7.44
C TYR A 374 -23.26 -3.24 8.09
N LYS A 375 -22.94 -4.51 8.34
CA LYS A 375 -21.66 -4.95 8.86
C LYS A 375 -20.95 -5.83 7.84
N ASN A 376 -19.70 -5.59 7.58
CA ASN A 376 -18.93 -6.25 6.52
C ASN A 376 -18.71 -7.76 6.73
N GLY A 377 -18.75 -8.26 7.96
CA GLY A 377 -18.46 -9.66 8.27
C GLY A 377 -16.99 -10.09 8.14
N CYS A 378 -16.05 -9.16 7.97
CA CYS A 378 -14.61 -9.47 8.05
C CYS A 378 -14.22 -9.80 9.49
N ILE A 379 -13.81 -11.03 9.76
CA ILE A 379 -13.41 -11.52 11.09
C ILE A 379 -11.94 -11.28 11.45
N HIS A 380 -11.21 -10.53 10.63
CA HIS A 380 -9.80 -10.15 10.84
C HIS A 380 -8.83 -11.32 11.01
N CYS A 381 -9.13 -12.47 10.38
CA CYS A 381 -8.32 -13.69 10.43
C CYS A 381 -7.01 -13.60 9.63
N ASN A 382 -6.83 -12.56 8.81
CA ASN A 382 -5.65 -12.31 7.97
C ASN A 382 -5.28 -13.41 6.94
N ARG A 383 -6.11 -14.45 6.76
CA ARG A 383 -5.86 -15.54 5.80
C ARG A 383 -5.77 -15.03 4.35
N CYS A 384 -6.53 -14.00 3.99
CA CYS A 384 -6.42 -13.36 2.68
C CYS A 384 -5.01 -12.79 2.42
N ALA A 385 -4.35 -12.24 3.43
CA ALA A 385 -2.99 -11.71 3.30
C ALA A 385 -1.93 -12.82 3.13
N SER A 386 -2.21 -14.05 3.55
CA SER A 386 -1.31 -15.19 3.34
C SER A 386 -1.35 -15.74 1.92
N LEU A 387 -2.36 -15.35 1.12
CA LEU A 387 -2.57 -15.84 -0.25
C LEU A 387 -1.83 -15.04 -1.33
N ILE A 388 -1.11 -13.98 -0.97
CA ILE A 388 -0.44 -13.07 -1.93
C ILE A 388 0.54 -13.78 -2.88
N GLU A 389 1.05 -14.94 -2.49
CA GLU A 389 1.95 -15.79 -3.31
C GLU A 389 1.30 -17.13 -3.71
N ALA A 390 0.05 -17.35 -3.32
CA ALA A 390 -0.70 -18.55 -3.71
C ALA A 390 -1.20 -18.43 -5.17
N PRO A 391 -1.41 -19.54 -5.87
CA PRO A 391 -2.09 -19.54 -7.16
C PRO A 391 -3.46 -18.83 -7.08
N GLY A 392 -3.72 -17.89 -8.01
CA GLY A 392 -4.94 -17.09 -8.01
C GLY A 392 -4.91 -15.82 -7.14
N GLY A 393 -3.89 -15.66 -6.28
CA GLY A 393 -3.69 -14.46 -5.47
C GLY A 393 -4.73 -14.26 -4.36
N VAL A 394 -4.89 -13.03 -3.93
CA VAL A 394 -5.72 -12.65 -2.79
C VAL A 394 -7.23 -12.84 -3.06
N TYR A 395 -7.91 -13.49 -2.14
CA TYR A 395 -9.37 -13.57 -2.00
C TYR A 395 -9.73 -13.79 -0.52
N CYS A 396 -11.03 -13.78 -0.17
CA CYS A 396 -11.47 -14.08 1.19
C CYS A 396 -11.83 -15.57 1.34
N PRO A 397 -11.01 -16.43 1.98
CA PRO A 397 -11.33 -17.87 2.14
C PRO A 397 -12.61 -18.12 2.95
N VAL A 398 -12.96 -17.20 3.83
CA VAL A 398 -14.18 -17.30 4.66
C VAL A 398 -15.46 -17.33 3.79
N ASN A 399 -15.44 -16.71 2.60
CA ASN A 399 -16.57 -16.74 1.69
C ASN A 399 -16.76 -18.13 1.06
N GLU A 400 -15.68 -18.87 0.80
CA GLU A 400 -15.72 -20.20 0.19
C GLU A 400 -16.08 -21.28 1.21
N GLU A 401 -15.74 -21.08 2.48
CA GLU A 401 -16.00 -22.06 3.57
C GLU A 401 -17.42 -22.00 4.11
N GLY A 402 -18.29 -21.14 3.57
CA GLY A 402 -19.65 -20.99 4.09
C GLY A 402 -19.72 -20.39 5.50
N LEU A 403 -18.62 -19.85 6.00
CA LEU A 403 -18.53 -19.15 7.29
C LEU A 403 -19.00 -17.69 7.16
N ALA A 404 -19.78 -17.39 6.14
CA ALA A 404 -20.46 -16.12 5.98
C ALA A 404 -21.73 -16.16 6.81
N SER A 405 -21.70 -15.56 7.95
CA SER A 405 -22.90 -15.28 8.75
C SER A 405 -23.03 -13.81 9.03
#